data_da7523b60a64252005d12a1d08e193e5
#
_entry.id   da7523b60a64252005d12a1d08e193e5
#
_cell.length_a   1.000
_cell.length_b   1.000
_cell.length_c   1.000
_cell.angle_alpha   90.00
_cell.angle_beta   90.00
_cell.angle_gamma   90.00
#
_symmetry.space_group_name_H-M   'P 1'
#
loop_
_entity.id
_entity.type
_entity.pdbx_description
1 polymer ?
#
loop_
_entity_poly.entity_id
_entity_poly.type
_entity_poly.pdbx_seq_one_letter_code
_entity_poly.pdbx_strand_id
1 'polypeptide(L)'
;AAPAAPGIDQHALRLRGALARSLLMAGALERALELAVRYATERSQFGRKIGQFQAIQQELARLAGEVAAAVASALSAAGAVERGENAPLAVASAKIRTAQAAHEGALIAHQVHGAIGVTDEYALHHSTLRLWAWRDEWGNEAAWAMELGRALAAAGADRLWPALTRD
;
A
#
# COMPACT_ATOMS: atom_id res chain seq x y z
N ALA A 1 24.61 -25.06 7.96
CA ALA A 1 23.82 -24.18 7.09
C ALA A 1 24.65 -23.87 5.85
N ALA A 2 24.11 -24.05 4.65
CA ALA A 2 24.80 -23.70 3.42
C ALA A 2 25.00 -22.16 3.35
N PRO A 3 26.15 -21.67 2.85
CA PRO A 3 26.36 -20.25 2.66
C PRO A 3 25.35 -19.68 1.64
N ALA A 4 24.82 -18.48 1.91
CA ALA A 4 23.95 -17.79 0.97
C ALA A 4 24.70 -17.52 -0.34
N ALA A 5 23.98 -17.56 -1.48
CA ALA A 5 24.57 -17.23 -2.76
C ALA A 5 25.14 -15.80 -2.75
N PRO A 6 26.21 -15.49 -3.48
CA PRO A 6 26.79 -14.16 -3.55
C PRO A 6 25.73 -13.11 -3.91
N GLY A 7 25.61 -12.02 -3.12
CA GLY A 7 24.62 -10.95 -3.33
C GLY A 7 23.25 -11.19 -2.70
N ILE A 8 23.02 -12.29 -1.98
CA ILE A 8 21.81 -12.52 -1.17
C ILE A 8 22.20 -12.48 0.30
N ASP A 9 22.33 -11.29 0.85
CA ASP A 9 22.40 -11.10 2.29
C ASP A 9 20.99 -10.91 2.89
N GLN A 10 20.91 -10.89 4.20
CA GLN A 10 19.64 -10.71 4.92
C GLN A 10 18.96 -9.38 4.59
N HIS A 11 19.73 -8.32 4.34
CA HIS A 11 19.22 -7.00 3.98
C HIS A 11 18.59 -7.01 2.58
N ALA A 12 19.28 -7.58 1.59
CA ALA A 12 18.75 -7.71 0.23
C ALA A 12 17.47 -8.57 0.19
N LEU A 13 17.41 -9.64 0.99
CA LEU A 13 16.20 -10.46 1.11
C LEU A 13 15.03 -9.66 1.69
N ARG A 14 15.29 -8.90 2.76
CA ARG A 14 14.27 -8.04 3.39
C ARG A 14 13.75 -6.97 2.44
N LEU A 15 14.63 -6.30 1.69
CA LEU A 15 14.23 -5.31 0.69
C LEU A 15 13.33 -5.90 -0.39
N ARG A 16 13.71 -7.05 -0.96
CA ARG A 16 12.90 -7.74 -1.98
C ARG A 16 11.56 -8.21 -1.42
N GLY A 17 11.54 -8.71 -0.20
CA GLY A 17 10.31 -9.11 0.49
C GLY A 17 9.38 -7.91 0.73
N ALA A 18 9.91 -6.78 1.18
CA ALA A 18 9.15 -5.55 1.38
C ALA A 18 8.59 -5.00 0.06
N LEU A 19 9.39 -5.00 -1.02
CA LEU A 19 8.93 -4.60 -2.36
C LEU A 19 7.81 -5.52 -2.86
N ALA A 20 7.98 -6.83 -2.74
CA ALA A 20 6.95 -7.79 -3.15
C ALA A 20 5.63 -7.56 -2.39
N ARG A 21 5.69 -7.30 -1.07
CA ARG A 21 4.48 -6.98 -0.29
C ARG A 21 3.88 -5.63 -0.67
N SER A 22 4.68 -4.63 -1.00
CA SER A 22 4.18 -3.33 -1.48
C SER A 22 3.39 -3.49 -2.80
N LEU A 23 3.91 -4.25 -3.75
CA LEU A 23 3.22 -4.54 -5.01
C LEU A 23 1.93 -5.34 -4.81
N LEU A 24 1.96 -6.36 -3.94
CA LEU A 24 0.78 -7.16 -3.62
C LEU A 24 -0.29 -6.34 -2.88
N MET A 25 0.10 -5.45 -1.96
CA MET A 25 -0.84 -4.54 -1.29
C MET A 25 -1.46 -3.55 -2.27
N ALA A 26 -0.68 -3.00 -3.21
CA ALA A 26 -1.21 -2.13 -4.26
C ALA A 26 -2.30 -2.85 -5.08
N GLY A 27 -2.06 -4.07 -5.56
CA GLY A 27 -3.07 -4.85 -6.30
C GLY A 27 -4.30 -5.23 -5.46
N ALA A 28 -4.13 -5.55 -4.17
CA ALA A 28 -5.26 -5.83 -3.28
C ALA A 28 -6.11 -4.57 -3.00
N LEU A 29 -5.48 -3.40 -2.94
CA LEU A 29 -6.17 -2.10 -2.82
C LEU A 29 -6.96 -1.77 -4.10
N GLU A 30 -6.38 -1.97 -5.29
CA GLU A 30 -7.11 -1.82 -6.56
C GLU A 30 -8.34 -2.71 -6.58
N ARG A 31 -8.21 -3.97 -6.16
CA ARG A 31 -9.34 -4.89 -6.07
C ARG A 31 -10.39 -4.43 -5.07
N ALA A 32 -10.01 -3.91 -3.92
CA ALA A 32 -10.93 -3.37 -2.93
C ALA A 32 -11.71 -2.15 -3.46
N LEU A 33 -11.03 -1.25 -4.20
CA LEU A 33 -11.65 -0.11 -4.87
C LEU A 33 -12.66 -0.55 -5.93
N GLU A 34 -12.31 -1.51 -6.81
CA GLU A 34 -13.23 -2.07 -7.81
C GLU A 34 -14.50 -2.63 -7.16
N LEU A 35 -14.35 -3.40 -6.07
CA LEU A 35 -15.48 -3.97 -5.34
C LEU A 35 -16.35 -2.88 -4.72
N ALA A 36 -15.75 -1.84 -4.13
CA ALA A 36 -16.47 -0.74 -3.50
C ALA A 36 -17.25 0.09 -4.54
N VAL A 37 -16.64 0.41 -5.67
CA VAL A 37 -17.30 1.14 -6.76
C VAL A 37 -18.47 0.32 -7.33
N ARG A 38 -18.24 -0.97 -7.61
CA ARG A 38 -19.29 -1.86 -8.09
C ARG A 38 -20.46 -1.94 -7.10
N TYR A 39 -20.17 -2.19 -5.83
CA TYR A 39 -21.21 -2.26 -4.80
C TYR A 39 -22.00 -0.93 -4.71
N ALA A 40 -21.34 0.21 -4.74
CA ALA A 40 -21.98 1.51 -4.69
C ALA A 40 -22.90 1.78 -5.90
N THR A 41 -22.56 1.23 -7.07
CA THR A 41 -23.40 1.37 -8.30
C THR A 41 -24.56 0.36 -8.37
N GLU A 42 -24.46 -0.77 -7.68
CA GLU A 42 -25.48 -1.82 -7.68
C GLU A 42 -26.47 -1.69 -6.51
N ARG A 43 -25.99 -1.38 -5.32
CA ARG A 43 -26.78 -1.32 -4.08
C ARG A 43 -27.70 -0.11 -4.04
N SER A 44 -28.98 -0.34 -3.76
CA SER A 44 -29.97 0.72 -3.57
C SER A 44 -30.38 0.81 -2.11
N GLN A 45 -30.48 2.05 -1.59
CA GLN A 45 -30.97 2.41 -0.27
C GLN A 45 -31.72 3.76 -0.37
N PHE A 46 -32.75 3.95 0.42
CA PHE A 46 -33.52 5.21 0.43
C PHE A 46 -34.01 5.63 -0.99
N GLY A 47 -34.44 4.66 -1.80
CA GLY A 47 -34.98 4.87 -3.13
C GLY A 47 -33.99 5.17 -4.26
N ARG A 48 -32.66 5.13 -4.00
CA ARG A 48 -31.62 5.36 -5.04
C ARG A 48 -30.37 4.55 -4.81
N LYS A 49 -29.47 4.50 -5.79
CA LYS A 49 -28.14 3.85 -5.66
C LYS A 49 -27.31 4.56 -4.61
N ILE A 50 -26.57 3.80 -3.76
CA ILE A 50 -25.77 4.41 -2.72
C ILE A 50 -24.63 5.28 -3.26
N GLY A 51 -24.10 5.01 -4.44
CA GLY A 51 -23.11 5.83 -5.13
C GLY A 51 -23.63 7.24 -5.56
N GLN A 52 -24.93 7.50 -5.42
CA GLN A 52 -25.50 8.84 -5.63
C GLN A 52 -25.48 9.73 -4.38
N PHE A 53 -25.11 9.16 -3.22
CA PHE A 53 -24.94 9.94 -2.00
C PHE A 53 -23.54 10.57 -1.96
N GLN A 54 -23.49 11.87 -1.69
CA GLN A 54 -22.22 12.63 -1.66
C GLN A 54 -21.21 12.02 -0.66
N ALA A 55 -21.65 11.54 0.48
CA ALA A 55 -20.76 10.90 1.47
C ALA A 55 -20.06 9.66 0.87
N ILE A 56 -20.78 8.81 0.14
CA ILE A 56 -20.20 7.64 -0.52
C ILE A 56 -19.24 8.06 -1.64
N GLN A 57 -19.59 9.09 -2.42
CA GLN A 57 -18.70 9.62 -3.47
C GLN A 57 -17.39 10.14 -2.90
N GLN A 58 -17.43 10.85 -1.77
CA GLN A 58 -16.24 11.32 -1.07
C GLN A 58 -15.37 10.18 -0.56
N GLU A 59 -15.97 9.15 0.05
CA GLU A 59 -15.22 7.98 0.50
C GLU A 59 -14.58 7.21 -0.66
N LEU A 60 -15.28 7.03 -1.76
CA LEU A 60 -14.72 6.40 -2.96
C LEU A 60 -13.58 7.24 -3.58
N ALA A 61 -13.71 8.57 -3.59
CA ALA A 61 -12.65 9.47 -4.06
C ALA A 61 -11.40 9.40 -3.17
N ARG A 62 -11.58 9.36 -1.84
CA ARG A 62 -10.47 9.14 -0.89
C ARG A 62 -9.79 7.79 -1.13
N LEU A 63 -10.57 6.72 -1.24
CA LEU A 63 -10.05 5.38 -1.53
C LEU A 63 -9.26 5.36 -2.84
N ALA A 64 -9.78 5.98 -3.90
CA ALA A 64 -9.08 6.07 -5.18
C ALA A 64 -7.75 6.82 -5.06
N GLY A 65 -7.68 7.90 -4.27
CA GLY A 65 -6.44 8.63 -3.98
C GLY A 65 -5.41 7.77 -3.24
N GLU A 66 -5.85 7.00 -2.22
CA GLU A 66 -4.99 6.06 -1.50
C GLU A 66 -4.43 4.97 -2.41
N VAL A 67 -5.28 4.40 -3.26
CA VAL A 67 -4.90 3.38 -4.25
C VAL A 67 -3.87 3.94 -5.25
N ALA A 68 -4.16 5.10 -5.84
CA ALA A 68 -3.26 5.73 -6.81
C ALA A 68 -1.87 5.99 -6.22
N ALA A 69 -1.80 6.53 -4.99
CA ALA A 69 -0.54 6.78 -4.32
C ALA A 69 0.22 5.49 -3.97
N ALA A 70 -0.49 4.42 -3.56
CA ALA A 70 0.09 3.11 -3.28
C ALA A 70 0.68 2.49 -4.55
N VAL A 71 -0.08 2.47 -5.64
CA VAL A 71 0.36 1.92 -6.94
C VAL A 71 1.58 2.68 -7.47
N ALA A 72 1.52 4.02 -7.49
CA ALA A 72 2.64 4.84 -7.96
C ALA A 72 3.91 4.60 -7.15
N SER A 73 3.82 4.53 -5.81
CA SER A 73 4.96 4.27 -4.93
C SER A 73 5.55 2.88 -5.15
N ALA A 74 4.71 1.84 -5.28
CA ALA A 74 5.15 0.47 -5.47
C ALA A 74 5.84 0.28 -6.82
N LEU A 75 5.29 0.85 -7.90
CA LEU A 75 5.88 0.79 -9.24
C LEU A 75 7.18 1.60 -9.33
N SER A 76 7.24 2.78 -8.71
CA SER A 76 8.46 3.58 -8.62
C SER A 76 9.58 2.81 -7.93
N ALA A 77 9.27 2.13 -6.81
CA ALA A 77 10.25 1.31 -6.10
C ALA A 77 10.71 0.10 -6.92
N ALA A 78 9.82 -0.55 -7.68
CA ALA A 78 10.17 -1.64 -8.59
C ALA A 78 11.15 -1.16 -9.66
N GLY A 79 10.88 -0.03 -10.29
CA GLY A 79 11.79 0.58 -11.28
C GLY A 79 13.13 0.98 -10.69
N ALA A 80 13.17 1.55 -9.47
CA ALA A 80 14.41 1.88 -8.79
C ALA A 80 15.26 0.64 -8.49
N VAL A 81 14.64 -0.47 -8.07
CA VAL A 81 15.35 -1.75 -7.86
C VAL A 81 15.89 -2.31 -9.16
N GLU A 82 15.12 -2.25 -10.25
CA GLU A 82 15.54 -2.72 -11.57
C GLU A 82 16.76 -1.94 -12.09
N ARG A 83 16.75 -0.63 -11.92
CA ARG A 83 17.88 0.24 -12.35
C ARG A 83 19.05 0.27 -11.37
N GLY A 84 18.91 -0.29 -10.17
CA GLY A 84 19.91 -0.22 -9.11
C GLY A 84 20.07 1.17 -8.50
N GLU A 85 19.05 2.02 -8.60
CA GLU A 85 19.04 3.43 -8.16
C GLU A 85 18.39 3.59 -6.80
N ASN A 86 19.18 3.95 -5.78
CA ASN A 86 18.67 4.25 -4.42
C ASN A 86 17.55 3.32 -3.93
N ALA A 87 17.62 2.05 -4.27
CA ALA A 87 16.59 1.04 -4.00
C ALA A 87 16.15 0.99 -2.52
N PRO A 88 17.03 1.13 -1.51
CA PRO A 88 16.61 1.15 -0.11
C PRO A 88 15.63 2.28 0.23
N LEU A 89 15.88 3.50 -0.26
CA LEU A 89 14.99 4.65 -0.04
C LEU A 89 13.64 4.42 -0.73
N ALA A 90 13.66 4.01 -1.99
CA ALA A 90 12.45 3.79 -2.78
C ALA A 90 11.57 2.67 -2.17
N VAL A 91 12.17 1.54 -1.77
CA VAL A 91 11.44 0.43 -1.15
C VAL A 91 10.89 0.80 0.23
N ALA A 92 11.67 1.51 1.05
CA ALA A 92 11.19 2.00 2.34
C ALA A 92 9.98 2.93 2.17
N SER A 93 10.06 3.90 1.26
CA SER A 93 8.97 4.83 0.95
C SER A 93 7.72 4.10 0.44
N ALA A 94 7.89 3.14 -0.47
CA ALA A 94 6.80 2.33 -0.98
C ALA A 94 6.14 1.47 0.11
N LYS A 95 6.93 0.82 0.97
CA LYS A 95 6.40 -0.03 2.05
C LYS A 95 5.63 0.80 3.08
N ILE A 96 6.13 2.00 3.43
CA ILE A 96 5.41 2.94 4.32
C ILE A 96 4.10 3.36 3.66
N ARG A 97 4.14 3.84 2.41
CA ARG A 97 2.97 4.41 1.73
C ARG A 97 1.90 3.35 1.47
N THR A 98 2.28 2.15 1.00
CA THR A 98 1.33 1.06 0.76
C THR A 98 0.72 0.52 2.05
N ALA A 99 1.47 0.49 3.17
CA ALA A 99 0.95 0.08 4.47
C ALA A 99 -0.06 1.08 5.05
N GLN A 100 0.18 2.40 4.89
CA GLN A 100 -0.79 3.44 5.24
C GLN A 100 -2.06 3.31 4.41
N ALA A 101 -1.91 3.18 3.08
CA ALA A 101 -3.03 3.00 2.17
C ALA A 101 -3.82 1.70 2.45
N ALA A 102 -3.14 0.62 2.86
CA ALA A 102 -3.78 -0.64 3.25
C ALA A 102 -4.70 -0.46 4.45
N HIS A 103 -4.29 0.33 5.45
CA HIS A 103 -5.12 0.64 6.62
C HIS A 103 -6.33 1.47 6.24
N GLU A 104 -6.12 2.65 5.67
CA GLU A 104 -7.18 3.58 5.30
C GLU A 104 -8.12 2.98 4.24
N GLY A 105 -7.55 2.34 3.22
CA GLY A 105 -8.32 1.74 2.14
C GLY A 105 -9.21 0.59 2.60
N ALA A 106 -8.73 -0.27 3.51
CA ALA A 106 -9.55 -1.32 4.09
C ALA A 106 -10.72 -0.74 4.91
N LEU A 107 -10.48 0.27 5.74
CA LEU A 107 -11.52 0.94 6.53
C LEU A 107 -12.60 1.56 5.63
N ILE A 108 -12.19 2.30 4.61
CA ILE A 108 -13.12 2.95 3.67
C ILE A 108 -13.92 1.89 2.90
N ALA A 109 -13.26 0.84 2.39
CA ALA A 109 -13.94 -0.22 1.66
C ALA A 109 -14.99 -0.92 2.52
N HIS A 110 -14.68 -1.26 3.77
CA HIS A 110 -15.65 -1.83 4.71
C HIS A 110 -16.79 -0.85 5.04
N GLN A 111 -16.48 0.44 5.22
CA GLN A 111 -17.50 1.46 5.47
C GLN A 111 -18.50 1.58 4.31
N VAL A 112 -18.04 1.54 3.06
CA VAL A 112 -18.89 1.59 1.86
C VAL A 112 -19.80 0.37 1.75
N HIS A 113 -19.29 -0.83 2.08
CA HIS A 113 -20.07 -2.06 2.00
C HIS A 113 -21.00 -2.26 3.20
N GLY A 114 -20.67 -1.70 4.38
CA GLY A 114 -21.38 -1.98 5.62
C GLY A 114 -21.24 -3.45 6.03
N ALA A 115 -22.30 -4.02 6.63
CA ALA A 115 -22.26 -5.37 7.20
C ALA A 115 -21.85 -6.48 6.22
N ILE A 116 -22.23 -6.39 4.94
CA ILE A 116 -21.89 -7.43 3.95
C ILE A 116 -20.38 -7.50 3.68
N GLY A 117 -19.64 -6.40 3.86
CA GLY A 117 -18.21 -6.36 3.63
C GLY A 117 -17.37 -7.25 4.56
N VAL A 118 -17.93 -7.66 5.70
CA VAL A 118 -17.27 -8.53 6.69
C VAL A 118 -17.80 -9.97 6.66
N THR A 119 -18.71 -10.29 5.75
CA THR A 119 -19.26 -11.65 5.61
C THR A 119 -18.45 -12.49 4.63
N ASP A 120 -18.48 -13.81 4.78
CA ASP A 120 -17.78 -14.75 3.90
C ASP A 120 -18.39 -14.82 2.49
N GLU A 121 -19.64 -14.39 2.34
CA GLU A 121 -20.32 -14.40 1.03
C GLU A 121 -19.82 -13.31 0.09
N TYR A 122 -19.17 -12.26 0.61
CA TYR A 122 -18.69 -11.15 -0.20
C TYR A 122 -17.17 -11.09 -0.27
N ALA A 123 -16.62 -11.03 -1.48
CA ALA A 123 -15.17 -11.19 -1.73
C ALA A 123 -14.26 -10.11 -1.13
N LEU A 124 -14.78 -9.04 -0.52
CA LEU A 124 -13.97 -7.94 0.03
C LEU A 124 -12.99 -8.44 1.11
N HIS A 125 -13.44 -9.33 1.99
CA HIS A 125 -12.62 -9.84 3.10
C HIS A 125 -11.33 -10.52 2.61
N HIS A 126 -11.32 -11.13 1.43
CA HIS A 126 -10.10 -11.72 0.86
C HIS A 126 -9.02 -10.67 0.58
N SER A 127 -9.40 -9.44 0.18
CA SER A 127 -8.46 -8.36 -0.03
C SER A 127 -8.03 -7.73 1.30
N THR A 128 -8.98 -7.41 2.18
CA THR A 128 -8.67 -6.67 3.41
C THR A 128 -7.90 -7.49 4.44
N LEU A 129 -8.15 -8.80 4.57
CA LEU A 129 -7.35 -9.70 5.41
C LEU A 129 -5.89 -9.78 4.92
N ARG A 130 -5.68 -9.84 3.60
CA ARG A 130 -4.33 -9.81 3.01
C ARG A 130 -3.64 -8.47 3.24
N LEU A 131 -4.34 -7.35 3.08
CA LEU A 131 -3.81 -6.02 3.35
C LEU A 131 -3.29 -5.92 4.79
N TRP A 132 -4.07 -6.37 5.77
CA TRP A 132 -3.66 -6.36 7.18
C TRP A 132 -2.49 -7.30 7.46
N ALA A 133 -2.49 -8.52 6.94
CA ALA A 133 -1.39 -9.46 7.12
C ALA A 133 -0.09 -8.96 6.46
N TRP A 134 -0.14 -8.52 5.20
CA TRP A 134 1.04 -8.10 4.45
C TRP A 134 1.63 -6.77 4.93
N ARG A 135 0.82 -5.95 5.62
CA ARG A 135 1.27 -4.70 6.25
C ARG A 135 2.42 -4.94 7.23
N ASP A 136 2.35 -5.99 8.02
CA ASP A 136 3.34 -6.29 9.06
C ASP A 136 4.51 -7.15 8.55
N GLU A 137 4.33 -7.87 7.45
CA GLU A 137 5.36 -8.71 6.89
C GLU A 137 6.54 -7.89 6.33
N TRP A 138 7.74 -8.37 6.55
CA TRP A 138 9.02 -7.73 6.17
C TRP A 138 9.24 -6.37 6.84
N GLY A 139 8.59 -6.10 7.94
CA GLY A 139 8.58 -4.85 8.70
C GLY A 139 7.37 -3.97 8.39
N ASN A 140 6.78 -3.43 9.45
CA ASN A 140 5.66 -2.50 9.33
C ASN A 140 6.12 -1.07 8.97
N GLU A 141 5.16 -0.18 8.73
CA GLU A 141 5.44 1.22 8.37
C GLU A 141 6.28 1.96 9.42
N ALA A 142 6.07 1.70 10.71
CA ALA A 142 6.84 2.35 11.77
C ALA A 142 8.32 1.94 11.76
N ALA A 143 8.59 0.65 11.54
CA ALA A 143 9.95 0.14 11.44
C ALA A 143 10.69 0.74 10.24
N TRP A 144 10.04 0.79 9.06
CA TRP A 144 10.61 1.38 7.86
C TRP A 144 10.77 2.90 7.96
N ALA A 145 9.79 3.61 8.56
CA ALA A 145 9.88 5.04 8.79
C ALA A 145 11.03 5.41 9.73
N MET A 146 11.24 4.63 10.79
CA MET A 146 12.35 4.83 11.73
C MET A 146 13.71 4.59 11.05
N GLU A 147 13.83 3.54 10.24
CA GLU A 147 15.05 3.23 9.49
C GLU A 147 15.37 4.32 8.47
N LEU A 148 14.37 4.75 7.70
CA LEU A 148 14.48 5.83 6.74
C LEU A 148 14.86 7.16 7.42
N GLY A 149 14.18 7.50 8.51
CA GLY A 149 14.47 8.72 9.27
C GLY A 149 15.89 8.75 9.82
N ARG A 150 16.39 7.62 10.35
CA ARG A 150 17.79 7.51 10.80
C ARG A 150 18.78 7.67 9.66
N ALA A 151 18.53 7.06 8.51
CA ALA A 151 19.41 7.18 7.36
C ALA A 151 19.48 8.62 6.83
N LEU A 152 18.34 9.32 6.74
CA LEU A 152 18.28 10.72 6.32
C LEU A 152 18.92 11.65 7.33
N ALA A 153 18.70 11.45 8.62
CA ALA A 153 19.34 12.24 9.68
C ALA A 153 20.87 12.08 9.69
N ALA A 154 21.35 10.86 9.48
CA ALA A 154 22.80 10.60 9.38
C ALA A 154 23.43 11.22 8.13
N ALA A 155 22.69 11.36 7.03
CA ALA A 155 23.16 12.01 5.81
C ALA A 155 23.26 13.55 5.92
N GLY A 156 22.55 14.16 6.87
CA GLY A 156 22.50 15.60 7.09
C GLY A 156 21.39 16.30 6.30
N ALA A 157 20.95 17.47 6.81
CA ALA A 157 19.82 18.22 6.26
C ALA A 157 20.02 18.62 4.78
N ASP A 158 21.23 18.97 4.38
CA ASP A 158 21.54 19.37 3.00
C ASP A 158 21.41 18.24 1.98
N ARG A 159 21.35 16.99 2.44
CA ARG A 159 21.17 15.82 1.59
C ARG A 159 19.72 15.40 1.41
N LEU A 160 18.81 15.92 2.23
CA LEU A 160 17.39 15.51 2.20
C LEU A 160 16.76 15.79 0.85
N TRP A 161 16.82 17.04 0.38
CA TRP A 161 16.20 17.42 -0.90
C TRP A 161 16.82 16.70 -2.11
N PRO A 162 18.17 16.65 -2.26
CA PRO A 162 18.78 15.82 -3.32
C PRO A 162 18.42 14.34 -3.26
N ALA A 163 18.20 13.77 -2.08
CA ALA A 163 17.80 12.35 -1.98
C ALA A 163 16.36 12.10 -2.47
N LEU A 164 15.48 13.10 -2.36
CA LEU A 164 14.09 13.01 -2.77
C LEU A 164 13.85 13.36 -4.26
N THR A 165 14.76 14.15 -4.87
CA THR A 165 14.57 14.71 -6.21
C THR A 165 15.55 14.18 -7.26
N ARG A 166 16.42 13.24 -6.91
CA ARG A 166 17.30 12.59 -7.89
C ARG A 166 16.50 11.57 -8.68
N ASP A 167 16.40 11.83 -9.98
CA ASP A 167 15.99 10.87 -10.99
C ASP A 167 17.03 9.76 -11.15
#